data_91f6a1e55cb798b8f3fc1d910def8a9c
#
_entry.id   91f6a1e55cb798b8f3fc1d910def8a9c
#
_cell.length_a   1.000
_cell.length_b   1.000
_cell.length_c   1.000
_cell.angle_alpha   90.00
_cell.angle_beta   90.00
_cell.angle_gamma   90.00
#
_symmetry.space_group_name_H-M   'P 1'
#
loop_
_entity.id
_entity.type
_entity.pdbx_description
1 polymer ?
#
loop_
_entity_poly.entity_id
_entity_poly.type
_entity_poly.pdbx_seq_one_letter_code
_entity_poly.pdbx_strand_id
1 'polypeptide(L)'
;MARHRRMRCRVLMASPTTGLRPATATLCAAALALLTACGGGGGDDETKGGDGAGKSTAVPVVTPTATAPVPRGKGSALADDLNGDGRPELGIPLASDDEGLGGLRHIAYVYGSAKGPDPAVRTVLGRDDLGLPTGAGWQGTAGEMDSATTADLDGDGYADVIVTATKERAPASSERVHITTQTLPYIAWGGPGGPRRGTPATPVPLADADDGLENSRPLATGDFNGDGHHDLAAVRQSGKDFHVLYGPFGRDGKAARTQTYANPLGSSGQIAELYADAIDGDRPTDLVVHEQGDDDQTRSALLTAGPDGLATTGRTLRRGNAIAFGDFDGDGKRDVAVADTGSRNDEPGYETEPADVSQSVSVYTKRTAGSTPQPIRIPALGGDVLAAADTDGDGTDELAVSLRTGGTELLTIRPDAPGEIAHRRTLDRTVPSRVDGREVPKKRRAVRLHGAGDFDHDGKDEVVLAWGPDPLFALYGEKPQRFWVTDGTDDKVVFTSAPYGKDAS
;
A
#
# COMPACT_ATOMS: atom_id res chain seq x y z
N MET A 1 28.69 11.74 -16.73
CA MET A 1 27.50 10.98 -17.10
C MET A 1 26.63 10.92 -15.86
N ALA A 2 25.56 11.68 -15.83
CA ALA A 2 24.70 11.79 -14.67
C ALA A 2 23.75 10.56 -14.66
N ARG A 3 23.88 9.70 -13.65
CA ARG A 3 22.98 8.57 -13.42
C ARG A 3 21.65 9.11 -12.93
N HIS A 4 20.60 8.95 -13.72
CA HIS A 4 19.23 9.26 -13.32
C HIS A 4 18.75 8.17 -12.38
N ARG A 5 18.67 8.47 -11.08
CA ARG A 5 18.00 7.61 -10.10
C ARG A 5 16.50 7.72 -10.30
N ARG A 6 15.87 6.58 -10.48
CA ARG A 6 14.41 6.45 -10.60
C ARG A 6 13.82 6.44 -9.20
N MET A 7 13.21 7.54 -8.77
CA MET A 7 12.32 7.54 -7.61
C MET A 7 10.98 6.94 -8.01
N ARG A 8 10.62 5.83 -7.41
CA ARG A 8 9.25 5.31 -7.46
C ARG A 8 8.50 5.88 -6.27
N CYS A 9 7.58 6.80 -6.53
CA CYS A 9 6.62 7.19 -5.52
C CYS A 9 5.61 6.06 -5.36
N ARG A 10 5.75 5.25 -4.31
CA ARG A 10 4.74 4.30 -3.88
C ARG A 10 4.05 4.88 -2.67
N VAL A 11 2.76 5.10 -2.78
CA VAL A 11 1.92 5.21 -1.59
C VAL A 11 1.83 3.79 -1.05
N LEU A 12 2.54 3.52 0.03
CA LEU A 12 2.37 2.32 0.82
C LEU A 12 1.01 2.46 1.51
N MET A 13 0.00 1.75 1.02
CA MET A 13 -1.15 1.48 1.85
C MET A 13 -0.67 0.55 2.94
N ALA A 14 -0.88 0.92 4.20
CA ALA A 14 -0.71 0.01 5.32
C ALA A 14 -1.63 -1.19 5.05
N SER A 15 -1.06 -2.38 5.05
CA SER A 15 -1.88 -3.60 5.04
C SER A 15 -2.82 -3.54 6.24
N PRO A 16 -4.10 -3.87 6.10
CA PRO A 16 -5.02 -3.82 7.22
C PRO A 16 -4.51 -4.76 8.31
N THR A 17 -4.06 -4.20 9.42
CA THR A 17 -3.76 -4.98 10.61
C THR A 17 -5.09 -5.47 11.16
N THR A 18 -5.43 -6.72 10.87
CA THR A 18 -6.63 -7.35 11.41
C THR A 18 -6.53 -7.41 12.94
N GLY A 19 -7.26 -6.53 13.60
CA GLY A 19 -7.44 -6.62 15.04
C GLY A 19 -8.02 -7.99 15.41
N LEU A 20 -7.38 -8.69 16.34
CA LEU A 20 -7.88 -9.94 16.91
C LEU A 20 -9.34 -9.78 17.33
N ARG A 21 -10.25 -10.48 16.67
CA ARG A 21 -11.65 -10.57 17.06
C ARG A 21 -11.80 -11.42 18.30
N PRO A 22 -12.44 -10.95 19.38
CA PRO A 22 -12.89 -11.85 20.45
C PRO A 22 -14.06 -12.67 19.90
N ALA A 23 -13.91 -14.00 19.93
CA ALA A 23 -14.97 -14.94 19.61
C ALA A 23 -16.10 -14.82 20.66
N THR A 24 -17.16 -14.10 20.36
CA THR A 24 -18.41 -14.15 21.09
C THR A 24 -19.38 -15.04 20.32
N ALA A 25 -19.48 -16.27 20.78
CA ALA A 25 -20.54 -17.19 20.36
C ALA A 25 -21.89 -16.66 20.85
N THR A 26 -22.73 -16.19 19.95
CA THR A 26 -24.14 -15.94 20.24
C THR A 26 -24.99 -16.85 19.36
N LEU A 27 -25.55 -17.87 20.00
CA LEU A 27 -26.68 -18.62 19.45
C LEU A 27 -27.87 -17.69 19.28
N CYS A 28 -28.44 -17.63 18.08
CA CYS A 28 -29.81 -17.24 17.90
C CYS A 28 -30.52 -18.10 16.86
N ALA A 29 -31.68 -18.57 17.29
CA ALA A 29 -32.52 -19.58 16.70
C ALA A 29 -33.22 -19.13 15.40
N ALA A 30 -33.53 -20.16 14.61
CA ALA A 30 -34.30 -20.13 13.37
C ALA A 30 -35.70 -19.51 13.48
N ALA A 31 -36.11 -18.85 12.39
CA ALA A 31 -37.52 -18.75 12.01
C ALA A 31 -37.63 -18.90 10.48
N LEU A 32 -38.15 -20.07 10.09
CA LEU A 32 -38.64 -20.38 8.74
C LEU A 32 -39.87 -19.54 8.42
N ALA A 33 -39.91 -18.96 7.24
CA ALA A 33 -41.15 -18.61 6.58
C ALA A 33 -41.09 -18.99 5.08
N LEU A 34 -41.82 -20.08 4.78
CA LEU A 34 -42.16 -20.53 3.44
C LEU A 34 -43.20 -19.60 2.79
N LEU A 35 -42.96 -19.18 1.57
CA LEU A 35 -44.04 -18.77 0.66
C LEU A 35 -43.74 -19.37 -0.73
N THR A 36 -44.58 -20.32 -1.08
CA THR A 36 -44.79 -20.92 -2.39
C THR A 36 -45.64 -20.03 -3.28
N ALA A 37 -45.27 -19.88 -4.53
CA ALA A 37 -46.20 -19.60 -5.61
C ALA A 37 -45.74 -20.29 -6.91
N CYS A 38 -46.58 -21.18 -7.40
CA CYS A 38 -46.53 -21.87 -8.66
C CYS A 38 -46.96 -20.96 -9.83
N GLY A 39 -46.41 -21.27 -11.02
CA GLY A 39 -46.95 -20.78 -12.30
C GLY A 39 -46.11 -21.36 -13.44
N GLY A 40 -46.66 -22.38 -14.11
CA GLY A 40 -46.02 -23.21 -15.12
C GLY A 40 -46.17 -22.68 -16.55
N GLY A 41 -45.50 -23.34 -17.49
CA GLY A 41 -45.64 -23.19 -18.94
C GLY A 41 -44.40 -23.70 -19.64
N GLY A 42 -44.51 -24.86 -20.30
CA GLY A 42 -43.41 -25.57 -20.94
C GLY A 42 -43.05 -25.07 -22.34
N GLY A 43 -41.97 -25.61 -22.88
CA GLY A 43 -41.52 -25.46 -24.26
C GLY A 43 -40.07 -25.92 -24.41
N ASP A 44 -39.89 -27.04 -25.08
CA ASP A 44 -38.61 -27.68 -25.40
C ASP A 44 -37.74 -26.81 -26.33
N ASP A 45 -36.46 -26.76 -26.24
CA ASP A 45 -35.45 -27.38 -27.07
C ASP A 45 -34.07 -26.70 -27.03
N GLU A 46 -33.05 -27.54 -27.19
CA GLU A 46 -31.67 -27.33 -27.66
C GLU A 46 -30.60 -26.69 -26.73
N THR A 47 -29.74 -27.60 -26.34
CA THR A 47 -28.34 -27.46 -25.92
C THR A 47 -27.52 -26.47 -26.75
N LYS A 48 -27.00 -25.45 -26.08
CA LYS A 48 -25.70 -24.83 -26.41
C LYS A 48 -25.06 -24.35 -25.14
N GLY A 49 -23.89 -24.92 -24.81
CA GLY A 49 -23.02 -24.39 -23.78
C GLY A 49 -22.63 -22.95 -24.14
N GLY A 50 -22.91 -22.05 -23.25
CA GLY A 50 -22.50 -20.66 -23.30
C GLY A 50 -22.15 -20.24 -21.88
N ASP A 51 -20.88 -19.91 -21.69
CA ASP A 51 -20.38 -19.27 -20.49
C ASP A 51 -21.27 -18.07 -20.16
N GLY A 52 -21.97 -18.16 -19.05
CA GLY A 52 -22.76 -17.07 -18.52
C GLY A 52 -21.87 -16.02 -17.90
N ALA A 53 -21.28 -15.15 -18.72
CA ALA A 53 -20.81 -13.87 -18.23
C ALA A 53 -22.03 -13.08 -17.73
N GLY A 54 -22.24 -13.06 -16.43
CA GLY A 54 -23.23 -12.20 -15.78
C GLY A 54 -23.01 -10.77 -16.28
N LYS A 55 -24.04 -10.16 -16.85
CA LYS A 55 -24.02 -8.73 -17.15
C LYS A 55 -24.03 -8.00 -15.81
N SER A 56 -22.83 -7.67 -15.30
CA SER A 56 -22.71 -6.69 -14.22
C SER A 56 -23.37 -5.40 -14.73
N THR A 57 -24.36 -4.92 -14.01
CA THR A 57 -24.96 -3.61 -14.24
C THR A 57 -23.88 -2.59 -13.94
N ALA A 58 -23.38 -1.91 -14.97
CA ALA A 58 -22.30 -0.94 -14.83
C ALA A 58 -22.67 0.13 -13.77
N VAL A 59 -21.95 0.19 -12.68
CA VAL A 59 -22.12 1.21 -11.63
C VAL A 59 -21.76 2.56 -12.24
N PRO A 60 -22.62 3.60 -12.08
CA PRO A 60 -22.34 4.92 -12.62
C PRO A 60 -21.07 5.52 -12.01
N VAL A 61 -20.26 6.17 -12.84
CA VAL A 61 -19.05 6.87 -12.37
C VAL A 61 -19.46 8.12 -11.58
N VAL A 62 -19.12 8.16 -10.30
CA VAL A 62 -19.32 9.33 -9.45
C VAL A 62 -18.23 10.37 -9.76
N THR A 63 -18.65 11.59 -10.06
CA THR A 63 -17.76 12.76 -10.19
C THR A 63 -18.06 13.71 -9.02
N PRO A 64 -17.29 13.64 -7.93
CA PRO A 64 -17.58 14.44 -6.74
C PRO A 64 -17.20 15.91 -6.99
N THR A 65 -18.21 16.78 -7.09
CA THR A 65 -18.01 18.22 -7.36
C THR A 65 -17.91 19.07 -6.10
N ALA A 66 -18.25 18.51 -4.96
CA ALA A 66 -18.14 19.15 -3.65
C ALA A 66 -17.59 18.16 -2.61
N THR A 67 -17.01 18.70 -1.54
CA THR A 67 -16.54 17.93 -0.40
C THR A 67 -17.60 17.94 0.69
N ALA A 68 -18.02 16.77 1.14
CA ALA A 68 -18.91 16.62 2.28
C ALA A 68 -18.10 16.62 3.60
N PRO A 69 -18.72 16.99 4.73
CA PRO A 69 -18.08 16.91 6.03
C PRO A 69 -17.68 15.47 6.38
N VAL A 70 -16.46 15.31 6.93
CA VAL A 70 -15.98 14.01 7.43
C VAL A 70 -16.81 13.59 8.64
N PRO A 71 -17.37 12.36 8.67
CA PRO A 71 -18.03 11.81 9.84
C PRO A 71 -17.08 11.78 11.04
N ARG A 72 -17.62 11.96 12.24
CA ARG A 72 -16.82 11.94 13.46
C ARG A 72 -16.91 10.57 14.13
N GLY A 73 -15.82 9.85 14.16
CA GLY A 73 -15.68 8.60 14.89
C GLY A 73 -15.42 8.80 16.38
N LYS A 74 -15.26 7.69 17.10
CA LYS A 74 -15.01 7.63 18.54
C LYS A 74 -13.64 7.07 18.89
N GLY A 75 -12.86 6.78 17.85
CA GLY A 75 -11.59 6.08 17.94
C GLY A 75 -11.70 4.61 17.57
N SER A 76 -10.66 4.09 16.94
CA SER A 76 -10.50 2.68 16.55
C SER A 76 -9.06 2.23 16.75
N ALA A 77 -8.79 0.95 16.49
CA ALA A 77 -7.42 0.39 16.51
C ALA A 77 -6.87 0.15 15.09
N LEU A 78 -7.60 0.60 14.05
CA LEU A 78 -7.13 0.46 12.67
C LEU A 78 -6.06 1.51 12.37
N ALA A 79 -4.95 1.07 11.78
CA ALA A 79 -3.80 1.94 11.49
C ALA A 79 -4.06 2.97 10.40
N ASP A 80 -5.12 2.82 9.64
CA ASP A 80 -5.52 3.66 8.51
C ASP A 80 -6.92 4.29 8.67
N ASP A 81 -7.48 4.26 9.88
CA ASP A 81 -8.74 4.94 10.23
C ASP A 81 -8.44 6.32 10.83
N LEU A 82 -8.39 7.31 9.96
CA LEU A 82 -8.01 8.69 10.30
C LEU A 82 -9.05 9.43 11.15
N ASN A 83 -10.33 9.05 11.03
CA ASN A 83 -11.44 9.68 11.74
C ASN A 83 -11.99 8.86 12.90
N GLY A 84 -11.50 7.62 13.10
CA GLY A 84 -11.86 6.74 14.21
C GLY A 84 -13.28 6.18 14.12
N ASP A 85 -13.83 5.98 12.92
CA ASP A 85 -15.20 5.46 12.77
C ASP A 85 -15.26 3.93 12.57
N GLY A 86 -14.10 3.27 12.57
CA GLY A 86 -13.96 1.83 12.45
C GLY A 86 -13.83 1.35 11.00
N ARG A 87 -13.57 2.26 10.06
CA ARG A 87 -13.34 1.95 8.64
C ARG A 87 -12.03 2.55 8.17
N PRO A 88 -11.25 1.82 7.36
CA PRO A 88 -10.05 2.38 6.78
C PRO A 88 -10.36 3.42 5.70
N GLU A 89 -9.46 4.38 5.53
CA GLU A 89 -9.52 5.33 4.44
C GLU A 89 -8.74 4.86 3.21
N LEU A 90 -9.31 5.14 2.04
CA LEU A 90 -8.62 4.91 0.77
C LEU A 90 -7.68 6.08 0.45
N GLY A 91 -6.37 5.83 0.55
CA GLY A 91 -5.34 6.79 0.16
C GLY A 91 -5.16 6.85 -1.36
N ILE A 92 -5.22 8.07 -1.93
CA ILE A 92 -5.06 8.31 -3.36
C ILE A 92 -3.95 9.33 -3.59
N PRO A 93 -2.83 8.93 -4.23
CA PRO A 93 -1.80 9.87 -4.62
C PRO A 93 -2.29 10.78 -5.74
N LEU A 94 -2.09 12.09 -5.58
CA LEU A 94 -2.43 13.08 -6.58
C LEU A 94 -1.13 13.64 -7.18
N ALA A 95 -0.86 13.28 -8.43
CA ALA A 95 0.28 13.81 -9.16
C ALA A 95 0.03 15.26 -9.62
N SER A 96 1.07 16.06 -9.69
CA SER A 96 0.97 17.42 -10.25
C SER A 96 0.85 17.40 -11.76
N ASP A 97 0.23 18.45 -12.33
CA ASP A 97 0.15 18.66 -13.78
C ASP A 97 1.44 19.30 -14.36
N ASP A 98 2.33 19.78 -13.50
CA ASP A 98 3.60 20.33 -13.93
C ASP A 98 4.52 19.22 -14.46
N GLU A 99 5.24 19.52 -15.56
CA GLU A 99 6.17 18.64 -16.25
C GLU A 99 7.42 18.24 -15.42
N GLY A 100 7.33 18.36 -14.09
CA GLY A 100 8.37 17.97 -13.16
C GLY A 100 8.46 16.45 -12.95
N LEU A 101 9.53 16.00 -12.37
CA LEU A 101 9.93 14.61 -12.17
C LEU A 101 9.05 13.79 -11.20
N GLY A 102 7.73 14.02 -11.20
CA GLY A 102 6.73 13.02 -10.74
C GLY A 102 6.73 12.68 -9.26
N GLY A 103 6.94 13.61 -8.35
CA GLY A 103 6.76 13.37 -6.91
C GLY A 103 5.32 13.52 -6.44
N LEU A 104 5.06 12.99 -5.25
CA LEU A 104 3.77 13.09 -4.59
C LEU A 104 3.58 14.52 -4.06
N ARG A 105 2.67 15.29 -4.65
CA ARG A 105 2.37 16.65 -4.15
C ARG A 105 1.23 16.70 -3.16
N HIS A 106 0.24 15.85 -3.36
CA HIS A 106 -0.92 15.76 -2.49
C HIS A 106 -1.34 14.30 -2.32
N ILE A 107 -1.93 13.99 -1.19
CA ILE A 107 -2.61 12.72 -0.92
C ILE A 107 -4.07 13.07 -0.61
N ALA A 108 -5.00 12.40 -1.29
CA ALA A 108 -6.40 12.41 -0.91
C ALA A 108 -6.71 11.16 -0.10
N TYR A 109 -7.29 11.33 1.06
CA TYR A 109 -7.88 10.26 1.84
C TYR A 109 -9.39 10.30 1.64
N VAL A 110 -9.94 9.24 1.03
CA VAL A 110 -11.39 9.07 0.81
C VAL A 110 -11.91 8.19 1.92
N TYR A 111 -12.84 8.70 2.70
CA TYR A 111 -13.31 8.05 3.91
C TYR A 111 -14.22 6.87 3.63
N GLY A 112 -14.04 5.79 4.41
CA GLY A 112 -14.88 4.61 4.40
C GLY A 112 -16.35 4.91 4.77
N SER A 113 -17.25 4.12 4.27
CA SER A 113 -18.69 4.19 4.60
C SER A 113 -19.29 2.80 4.55
N ALA A 114 -20.52 2.61 5.03
CA ALA A 114 -21.23 1.33 4.93
C ALA A 114 -21.51 0.85 3.47
N LYS A 115 -20.96 1.52 2.47
CA LYS A 115 -21.07 1.17 1.04
C LYS A 115 -19.71 1.19 0.33
N GLY A 116 -18.63 1.15 1.07
CA GLY A 116 -17.28 1.40 0.60
C GLY A 116 -16.86 2.87 0.69
N PRO A 117 -15.73 3.27 0.12
CA PRO A 117 -15.24 4.63 0.17
C PRO A 117 -16.24 5.62 -0.44
N ASP A 118 -16.54 6.73 0.28
CA ASP A 118 -17.41 7.79 -0.24
C ASP A 118 -16.57 8.91 -0.91
N PRO A 119 -16.55 9.02 -2.23
CA PRO A 119 -15.73 9.99 -2.93
C PRO A 119 -16.08 11.46 -2.62
N ALA A 120 -17.25 11.74 -2.06
CA ALA A 120 -17.62 13.08 -1.63
C ALA A 120 -17.06 13.42 -0.23
N VAL A 121 -16.72 12.41 0.56
CA VAL A 121 -16.14 12.58 1.90
C VAL A 121 -14.64 12.34 1.81
N ARG A 122 -13.84 13.41 1.78
CA ARG A 122 -12.39 13.31 1.59
C ARG A 122 -11.63 14.42 2.27
N THR A 123 -10.39 14.16 2.61
CA THR A 123 -9.38 15.15 3.01
C THR A 123 -8.24 15.11 2.01
N VAL A 124 -7.91 16.24 1.41
CA VAL A 124 -6.73 16.37 0.54
C VAL A 124 -5.66 17.11 1.31
N LEU A 125 -4.50 16.47 1.45
CA LEU A 125 -3.35 16.99 2.19
C LEU A 125 -2.21 17.21 1.21
N GLY A 126 -1.73 18.43 1.14
CA GLY A 126 -0.54 18.80 0.42
C GLY A 126 0.51 19.34 1.37
N ARG A 127 1.68 19.62 0.82
CA ARG A 127 2.81 20.17 1.56
C ARG A 127 2.47 21.45 2.32
N ASP A 128 1.78 22.39 1.65
CA ASP A 128 1.42 23.66 2.25
C ASP A 128 0.36 23.51 3.34
N ASP A 129 -0.57 22.55 3.17
CA ASP A 129 -1.55 22.20 4.19
C ASP A 129 -0.89 21.68 5.47
N LEU A 130 0.23 20.98 5.32
CA LEU A 130 0.99 20.37 6.40
C LEU A 130 2.12 21.26 6.92
N GLY A 131 2.31 22.46 6.34
CA GLY A 131 3.38 23.37 6.73
C GLY A 131 4.78 22.75 6.62
N LEU A 132 4.98 21.84 5.65
CA LEU A 132 6.26 21.17 5.46
C LEU A 132 7.33 22.12 4.94
N PRO A 133 8.62 21.89 5.26
CA PRO A 133 9.70 22.79 4.86
C PRO A 133 9.82 22.88 3.34
N THR A 134 10.17 24.09 2.86
CA THR A 134 10.53 24.31 1.47
C THR A 134 11.99 23.91 1.28
N GLY A 135 12.23 22.70 0.75
CA GLY A 135 13.57 22.28 0.36
C GLY A 135 13.85 22.63 -1.09
N ALA A 136 15.08 23.00 -1.44
CA ALA A 136 15.53 22.91 -2.80
C ALA A 136 15.81 21.45 -3.10
N GLY A 137 14.85 20.76 -3.71
CA GLY A 137 15.11 19.44 -4.26
C GLY A 137 16.13 19.55 -5.38
N TRP A 138 16.92 18.51 -5.57
CA TRP A 138 17.82 18.41 -6.71
C TRP A 138 16.97 18.43 -7.99
N GLN A 139 17.20 19.37 -8.90
CA GLN A 139 16.46 19.55 -10.16
C GLN A 139 14.97 19.92 -10.06
N GLY A 140 14.55 20.70 -9.06
CA GLY A 140 13.20 21.28 -9.06
C GLY A 140 12.13 20.38 -8.42
N THR A 141 12.51 19.31 -7.75
CA THR A 141 11.61 18.46 -6.95
C THR A 141 11.23 19.10 -5.59
N ALA A 142 11.48 20.38 -5.43
CA ALA A 142 11.06 21.12 -4.24
C ALA A 142 9.56 21.04 -4.06
N GLY A 143 9.12 20.37 -3.00
CA GLY A 143 7.70 20.31 -2.67
C GLY A 143 7.05 18.95 -2.73
N GLU A 144 7.80 17.90 -2.99
CA GLU A 144 7.30 16.53 -2.99
C GLU A 144 7.37 15.92 -1.58
N MET A 145 6.41 15.07 -1.30
CA MET A 145 6.45 14.15 -0.18
C MET A 145 7.07 12.84 -0.70
N ASP A 146 8.11 12.36 -0.03
CA ASP A 146 8.86 11.20 -0.54
C ASP A 146 8.20 9.86 -0.18
N SER A 147 7.54 9.79 0.96
CA SER A 147 6.75 8.64 1.41
C SER A 147 5.65 9.08 2.37
N ALA A 148 4.61 8.27 2.46
CA ALA A 148 3.52 8.46 3.40
C ALA A 148 3.05 7.12 3.95
N THR A 149 2.71 7.09 5.24
CA THR A 149 2.09 5.95 5.93
C THR A 149 1.12 6.47 6.99
N THR A 150 0.35 5.59 7.59
CA THR A 150 -0.61 5.92 8.65
C THR A 150 -0.41 5.03 9.87
N ALA A 151 -0.68 5.53 11.05
CA ALA A 151 -0.78 4.79 12.30
C ALA A 151 -1.27 5.72 13.42
N ASP A 152 -1.92 5.19 14.44
CA ASP A 152 -2.20 5.92 15.70
C ASP A 152 -0.94 5.93 16.56
N LEU A 153 -0.09 6.96 16.40
CA LEU A 153 1.20 7.03 17.07
C LEU A 153 1.11 7.53 18.53
N ASP A 154 0.12 8.34 18.88
CA ASP A 154 -0.04 8.82 20.25
C ASP A 154 -1.09 8.07 21.06
N GLY A 155 -1.77 7.07 20.46
CA GLY A 155 -2.69 6.18 21.14
C GLY A 155 -4.03 6.82 21.47
N ASP A 156 -4.45 7.86 20.72
CA ASP A 156 -5.72 8.55 20.95
C ASP A 156 -6.91 7.91 20.18
N GLY A 157 -6.66 6.86 19.41
CA GLY A 157 -7.65 6.09 18.65
C GLY A 157 -7.96 6.66 17.27
N TYR A 158 -7.16 7.58 16.76
CA TYR A 158 -7.27 8.15 15.43
C TYR A 158 -5.93 8.02 14.70
N ALA A 159 -5.92 7.39 13.56
CA ALA A 159 -4.70 7.25 12.81
C ALA A 159 -4.13 8.62 12.39
N ASP A 160 -2.83 8.77 12.53
CA ASP A 160 -2.07 9.93 12.09
C ASP A 160 -1.54 9.70 10.68
N VAL A 161 -1.25 10.76 9.95
CA VAL A 161 -0.56 10.69 8.66
C VAL A 161 0.91 11.06 8.86
N ILE A 162 1.79 10.12 8.56
CA ILE A 162 3.23 10.31 8.63
C ILE A 162 3.78 10.49 7.22
N VAL A 163 4.44 11.61 6.96
CA VAL A 163 5.05 11.91 5.67
C VAL A 163 6.52 12.25 5.84
N THR A 164 7.34 11.99 4.83
CA THR A 164 8.72 12.49 4.82
C THR A 164 8.81 13.76 3.98
N ALA A 165 9.63 14.70 4.45
CA ALA A 165 9.94 15.92 3.72
C ALA A 165 11.39 16.31 3.90
N THR A 166 11.97 16.81 2.81
CA THR A 166 13.36 17.24 2.76
C THR A 166 13.45 18.74 2.95
N LYS A 167 14.36 19.17 3.83
CA LYS A 167 14.72 20.58 4.03
C LYS A 167 16.18 20.82 3.72
N GLU A 168 16.50 22.05 3.28
CA GLU A 168 17.89 22.48 3.22
C GLU A 168 18.46 22.70 4.64
N ARG A 169 19.70 22.30 4.82
CA ARG A 169 20.48 22.60 6.00
C ARG A 169 21.55 23.65 5.65
N ALA A 170 21.68 24.68 6.46
CA ALA A 170 22.77 25.63 6.30
C ALA A 170 24.13 24.91 6.39
N PRO A 171 25.08 25.19 5.49
CA PRO A 171 26.38 24.56 5.52
C PRO A 171 27.09 24.88 6.86
N ALA A 172 27.68 23.86 7.46
CA ALA A 172 28.38 23.97 8.75
C ALA A 172 29.67 24.83 8.68
N SER A 173 30.17 25.10 7.48
CA SER A 173 31.36 25.95 7.25
C SER A 173 31.28 26.69 5.93
N SER A 174 31.90 27.89 5.87
CA SER A 174 31.88 28.81 4.74
C SER A 174 32.70 28.37 3.51
N GLU A 175 33.33 27.21 3.52
CA GLU A 175 34.33 26.82 2.53
C GLU A 175 33.89 25.87 1.42
N ARG A 176 32.69 25.30 1.48
CA ARG A 176 32.17 24.48 0.36
C ARG A 176 30.67 24.70 0.19
N VAL A 177 30.31 25.12 -1.02
CA VAL A 177 28.91 25.23 -1.46
C VAL A 177 28.39 23.79 -1.73
N HIS A 178 28.30 22.96 -0.71
CA HIS A 178 27.50 21.75 -0.77
C HIS A 178 26.21 22.06 -0.03
N ILE A 179 25.11 22.12 -0.76
CA ILE A 179 23.77 22.14 -0.16
C ILE A 179 23.63 20.78 0.52
N THR A 180 23.57 20.78 1.84
CA THR A 180 23.25 19.59 2.61
C THR A 180 21.74 19.59 2.81
N THR A 181 21.13 18.47 2.53
CA THR A 181 19.68 18.24 2.75
C THR A 181 19.47 17.34 3.95
N GLN A 182 18.35 17.52 4.62
CA GLN A 182 17.91 16.66 5.69
C GLN A 182 16.46 16.23 5.46
N THR A 183 16.24 14.92 5.31
CA THR A 183 14.89 14.34 5.21
C THR A 183 14.44 13.85 6.57
N LEU A 184 13.29 14.29 7.04
CA LEU A 184 12.69 13.90 8.31
C LEU A 184 11.25 13.42 8.11
N PRO A 185 10.77 12.50 8.95
CA PRO A 185 9.34 12.25 9.09
C PRO A 185 8.64 13.44 9.77
N TYR A 186 7.39 13.67 9.38
CA TYR A 186 6.48 14.67 9.95
C TYR A 186 5.14 13.99 10.23
N ILE A 187 4.54 14.27 11.37
CA ILE A 187 3.27 13.69 11.79
C ILE A 187 2.18 14.75 11.66
N ALA A 188 1.20 14.49 10.81
CA ALA A 188 -0.07 15.21 10.78
C ALA A 188 -1.07 14.45 11.64
N TRP A 189 -1.30 14.95 12.85
CA TRP A 189 -2.08 14.28 13.88
C TRP A 189 -3.55 14.09 13.45
N GLY A 190 -4.03 12.85 13.63
CA GLY A 190 -5.42 12.46 13.43
C GLY A 190 -6.39 13.10 14.42
N GLY A 191 -7.63 12.70 14.35
CA GLY A 191 -8.67 13.17 15.24
C GLY A 191 -10.08 12.84 14.73
N PRO A 192 -11.16 13.14 15.49
CA PRO A 192 -12.51 12.72 15.15
C PRO A 192 -13.04 13.18 13.76
N GLY A 193 -12.36 14.04 13.07
CA GLY A 193 -12.68 14.51 11.71
C GLY A 193 -11.50 14.38 10.76
N GLY A 194 -10.58 13.48 11.04
CA GLY A 194 -9.33 13.31 10.33
C GLY A 194 -8.30 14.43 10.58
N PRO A 195 -7.14 14.38 9.92
CA PRO A 195 -6.12 15.41 10.00
C PRO A 195 -6.63 16.77 9.51
N ARG A 196 -6.23 17.85 10.20
CA ARG A 196 -6.72 19.19 9.89
C ARG A 196 -5.79 19.89 8.90
N ARG A 197 -6.33 20.27 7.76
CA ARG A 197 -5.65 21.16 6.79
C ARG A 197 -5.20 22.47 7.45
N GLY A 198 -4.02 22.93 7.08
CA GLY A 198 -3.45 24.18 7.61
C GLY A 198 -2.93 24.08 9.04
N THR A 199 -2.93 22.89 9.63
CA THR A 199 -2.22 22.63 10.89
C THR A 199 -0.83 22.08 10.56
N PRO A 200 0.26 22.77 10.96
CA PRO A 200 1.60 22.29 10.68
C PRO A 200 1.84 20.89 11.25
N ALA A 201 2.37 20.01 10.44
CA ALA A 201 2.79 18.68 10.87
C ALA A 201 3.99 18.78 11.83
N THR A 202 4.01 17.89 12.81
CA THR A 202 5.05 17.85 13.84
C THR A 202 6.28 17.09 13.33
N PRO A 203 7.48 17.67 13.31
CA PRO A 203 8.68 16.95 12.90
C PRO A 203 9.04 15.87 13.91
N VAL A 204 9.43 14.70 13.45
CA VAL A 204 10.00 13.62 14.28
C VAL A 204 11.51 13.85 14.40
N PRO A 205 12.03 14.13 15.61
CA PRO A 205 13.46 14.35 15.80
C PRO A 205 14.22 13.03 15.65
N LEU A 206 15.11 12.97 14.67
CA LEU A 206 16.05 11.85 14.49
C LEU A 206 17.46 12.28 14.90
N ALA A 207 18.20 11.37 15.53
CA ALA A 207 19.55 11.64 16.02
C ALA A 207 20.59 11.72 14.88
N ASP A 208 20.28 11.18 13.70
CA ASP A 208 21.16 11.15 12.56
C ASP A 208 21.02 12.42 11.70
N ALA A 209 21.50 13.51 12.22
CA ALA A 209 21.64 14.75 11.43
C ALA A 209 22.75 14.66 10.38
N ASP A 210 23.01 13.48 9.83
CA ASP A 210 24.15 13.24 8.96
C ASP A 210 23.90 13.66 7.51
N ASP A 211 24.98 14.10 6.87
CA ASP A 211 25.09 14.66 5.53
C ASP A 211 24.91 13.57 4.45
N GLY A 212 23.72 13.02 4.28
CA GLY A 212 23.39 12.11 3.20
C GLY A 212 22.90 12.83 1.95
N LEU A 213 23.20 12.28 0.78
CA LEU A 213 22.70 12.74 -0.52
C LEU A 213 21.35 12.08 -0.88
N GLU A 214 20.84 11.21 -0.04
CA GLU A 214 19.59 10.50 -0.29
C GLU A 214 18.39 11.35 0.15
N ASN A 215 17.49 11.62 -0.78
CA ASN A 215 16.29 12.41 -0.53
C ASN A 215 15.08 11.57 -0.12
N SER A 216 15.16 10.25 -0.17
CA SER A 216 14.10 9.33 0.20
C SER A 216 14.41 8.69 1.55
N ARG A 217 13.40 8.62 2.41
CA ARG A 217 13.47 7.93 3.70
C ARG A 217 12.25 6.99 3.81
N PRO A 218 12.39 5.73 3.41
CA PRO A 218 11.32 4.74 3.59
C PRO A 218 10.89 4.63 5.03
N LEU A 219 9.57 4.51 5.24
CA LEU A 219 8.91 4.38 6.53
C LEU A 219 8.08 3.10 6.57
N ALA A 220 7.94 2.54 7.76
CA ALA A 220 6.92 1.53 8.07
C ALA A 220 6.41 1.75 9.50
N THR A 221 5.15 1.43 9.74
CA THR A 221 4.51 1.52 11.05
C THR A 221 4.04 0.15 11.53
N GLY A 222 4.03 -0.08 12.83
CA GLY A 222 3.60 -1.32 13.45
C GLY A 222 3.92 -1.32 14.93
N ASP A 223 3.44 -2.30 15.67
CA ASP A 223 3.80 -2.53 17.07
C ASP A 223 4.98 -3.52 17.12
N PHE A 224 6.21 -3.02 16.90
CA PHE A 224 7.41 -3.86 16.76
C PHE A 224 7.92 -4.47 18.08
N ASN A 225 7.30 -4.17 19.21
CA ASN A 225 7.66 -4.73 20.51
C ASN A 225 6.47 -5.38 21.26
N GLY A 226 5.27 -5.34 20.68
CA GLY A 226 4.07 -5.96 21.22
C GLY A 226 3.51 -5.26 22.46
N ASP A 227 3.84 -3.98 22.69
CA ASP A 227 3.36 -3.23 23.86
C ASP A 227 1.98 -2.58 23.66
N GLY A 228 1.43 -2.66 22.46
CA GLY A 228 0.12 -2.14 22.08
C GLY A 228 0.13 -0.70 21.60
N HIS A 229 1.30 -0.09 21.42
CA HIS A 229 1.47 1.22 20.79
C HIS A 229 2.07 1.06 19.40
N HIS A 230 1.64 1.90 18.45
CA HIS A 230 2.29 1.92 17.14
C HIS A 230 3.66 2.60 17.24
N ASP A 231 4.62 1.95 16.58
CA ASP A 231 6.00 2.39 16.42
C ASP A 231 6.23 2.87 14.99
N LEU A 232 7.34 3.55 14.75
CA LEU A 232 7.76 4.02 13.45
C LEU A 232 9.17 3.49 13.13
N ALA A 233 9.29 2.67 12.10
CA ALA A 233 10.57 2.35 11.49
C ALA A 233 10.90 3.37 10.39
N ALA A 234 12.12 3.92 10.41
CA ALA A 234 12.57 4.93 9.47
C ALA A 234 14.02 4.63 9.03
N VAL A 235 14.26 4.49 7.74
CA VAL A 235 15.60 4.29 7.20
C VAL A 235 16.42 5.54 7.46
N ARG A 236 17.67 5.37 7.93
CA ARG A 236 18.59 6.49 8.11
C ARG A 236 18.99 7.08 6.77
N GLN A 237 19.34 8.36 6.78
CA GLN A 237 19.68 9.10 5.55
C GLN A 237 20.86 8.47 4.78
N SER A 238 21.71 7.68 5.44
CA SER A 238 22.76 6.89 4.80
C SER A 238 22.24 5.71 3.96
N GLY A 239 20.97 5.30 4.16
CA GLY A 239 20.39 4.10 3.55
C GLY A 239 20.95 2.77 4.08
N LYS A 240 21.86 2.79 5.06
CA LYS A 240 22.62 1.59 5.49
C LYS A 240 22.14 0.95 6.76
N ASP A 241 21.27 1.60 7.48
CA ASP A 241 20.66 1.19 8.74
C ASP A 241 19.34 1.92 8.93
N PHE A 242 18.56 1.56 9.94
CA PHE A 242 17.28 2.19 10.22
C PHE A 242 17.07 2.34 11.72
N HIS A 243 16.24 3.31 12.07
CA HIS A 243 15.74 3.49 13.43
C HIS A 243 14.38 2.83 13.58
N VAL A 244 14.12 2.25 14.74
CA VAL A 244 12.77 2.00 15.24
C VAL A 244 12.54 2.97 16.40
N LEU A 245 11.53 3.80 16.26
CA LEU A 245 11.07 4.77 17.23
C LEU A 245 9.83 4.18 17.88
N TYR A 246 9.97 3.76 19.13
CA TYR A 246 8.90 3.07 19.86
C TYR A 246 7.93 4.06 20.48
N GLY A 247 6.62 3.79 20.26
CA GLY A 247 5.51 4.55 20.83
C GLY A 247 5.40 4.46 22.36
N PRO A 248 4.42 5.15 22.98
CA PRO A 248 3.62 6.17 22.32
C PRO A 248 4.43 7.44 22.02
N PHE A 249 4.03 8.16 20.97
CA PHE A 249 4.65 9.43 20.62
C PHE A 249 4.02 10.60 21.39
N GLY A 250 4.85 11.54 21.81
CA GLY A 250 4.35 12.83 22.28
C GLY A 250 3.93 13.73 21.14
N ARG A 251 3.01 14.66 21.37
CA ARG A 251 2.59 15.68 20.39
C ARG A 251 3.75 16.63 19.97
N ASP A 252 4.91 16.50 20.58
CA ASP A 252 6.17 17.15 20.16
C ASP A 252 6.99 16.28 19.17
N GLY A 253 6.43 15.16 18.71
CA GLY A 253 7.03 14.23 17.74
C GLY A 253 8.06 13.27 18.35
N LYS A 254 8.25 13.28 19.69
CA LYS A 254 9.23 12.41 20.32
C LYS A 254 8.63 11.05 20.64
N ALA A 255 9.33 10.01 20.23
CA ALA A 255 9.07 8.63 20.65
C ALA A 255 9.50 8.38 22.09
N ALA A 256 8.89 7.40 22.74
CA ALA A 256 9.27 7.00 24.10
C ALA A 256 10.70 6.43 24.16
N ARG A 257 11.11 5.71 23.11
CA ARG A 257 12.43 5.08 22.98
C ARG A 257 12.84 5.02 21.50
N THR A 258 14.14 5.07 21.22
CA THR A 258 14.67 4.86 19.86
C THR A 258 15.76 3.78 19.90
N GLN A 259 15.75 2.89 18.93
CA GLN A 259 16.78 1.87 18.73
C GLN A 259 17.22 1.86 17.27
N THR A 260 18.53 1.67 17.03
CA THR A 260 19.10 1.58 15.70
C THR A 260 19.38 0.13 15.34
N TYR A 261 18.97 -0.27 14.15
CA TYR A 261 19.19 -1.60 13.59
C TYR A 261 20.11 -1.51 12.37
N ALA A 262 21.10 -2.39 12.30
CA ALA A 262 21.92 -2.53 11.11
C ALA A 262 21.11 -3.16 9.97
N ASN A 263 21.46 -2.85 8.71
CA ASN A 263 20.88 -3.50 7.56
C ASN A 263 21.08 -5.02 7.62
N PRO A 264 20.02 -5.83 7.74
CA PRO A 264 20.11 -7.29 7.86
C PRO A 264 20.66 -7.97 6.60
N LEU A 265 20.70 -7.27 5.47
CA LEU A 265 21.21 -7.76 4.19
C LEU A 265 22.71 -7.47 3.99
N GLY A 266 23.35 -6.81 4.94
CA GLY A 266 24.78 -6.50 4.95
C GLY A 266 25.10 -5.04 4.69
N SER A 267 26.36 -4.65 4.90
CA SER A 267 26.79 -3.24 4.89
C SER A 267 27.01 -2.64 3.48
N SER A 268 26.97 -3.46 2.44
CA SER A 268 27.24 -3.01 1.06
C SER A 268 26.00 -2.49 0.33
N GLY A 269 24.80 -2.90 0.75
CA GLY A 269 23.54 -2.48 0.15
C GLY A 269 22.94 -1.25 0.83
N GLN A 270 22.03 -0.59 0.13
CA GLN A 270 21.16 0.44 0.69
C GLN A 270 19.77 -0.15 0.86
N ILE A 271 19.04 0.31 1.88
CA ILE A 271 17.64 -0.05 2.10
C ILE A 271 16.78 0.82 1.19
N ALA A 272 16.00 0.17 0.35
CA ALA A 272 15.07 0.84 -0.56
C ALA A 272 13.71 1.05 0.07
N GLU A 273 13.19 0.03 0.76
CA GLU A 273 11.83 0.04 1.30
C GLU A 273 11.75 -0.78 2.59
N LEU A 274 10.76 -0.45 3.42
CA LEU A 274 10.36 -1.19 4.61
C LEU A 274 8.90 -1.59 4.47
N TYR A 275 8.58 -2.82 4.89
CA TYR A 275 7.20 -3.33 4.92
C TYR A 275 6.96 -4.00 6.26
N ALA A 276 5.78 -3.79 6.85
CA ALA A 276 5.47 -4.30 8.18
C ALA A 276 4.10 -4.99 8.20
N ASP A 277 4.04 -6.14 8.85
CA ASP A 277 2.80 -6.87 9.17
C ASP A 277 3.06 -7.88 10.28
N ALA A 278 2.02 -8.40 10.95
CA ALA A 278 2.09 -9.44 11.97
C ALA A 278 2.15 -10.83 11.31
N ILE A 279 3.34 -11.22 10.80
CA ILE A 279 3.52 -12.34 9.88
C ILE A 279 3.43 -13.70 10.58
N ASP A 280 4.02 -13.87 11.74
CA ASP A 280 4.06 -15.18 12.42
C ASP A 280 2.84 -15.45 13.31
N GLY A 281 1.93 -14.46 13.38
CA GLY A 281 0.65 -14.55 14.09
C GLY A 281 0.76 -14.37 15.59
N ASP A 282 1.90 -13.87 16.08
CA ASP A 282 1.99 -13.31 17.42
C ASP A 282 1.65 -11.79 17.41
N ARG A 283 1.69 -11.14 18.57
CA ARG A 283 1.27 -9.74 18.66
C ARG A 283 2.23 -8.73 18.02
N PRO A 284 3.57 -8.87 18.20
CA PRO A 284 4.48 -7.91 17.63
C PRO A 284 4.42 -7.93 16.09
N THR A 285 4.54 -6.75 15.51
CA THR A 285 4.61 -6.56 14.07
C THR A 285 6.01 -6.88 13.57
N ASP A 286 6.12 -7.75 12.58
CA ASP A 286 7.38 -8.09 11.90
C ASP A 286 7.73 -7.03 10.85
N LEU A 287 9.00 -7.03 10.42
CA LEU A 287 9.51 -6.08 9.44
C LEU A 287 10.23 -6.78 8.29
N VAL A 288 9.85 -6.48 7.06
CA VAL A 288 10.61 -6.83 5.87
C VAL A 288 11.44 -5.63 5.42
N VAL A 289 12.75 -5.81 5.40
CA VAL A 289 13.73 -4.85 4.90
C VAL A 289 14.11 -5.22 3.47
N HIS A 290 13.87 -4.32 2.52
CA HIS A 290 14.11 -4.54 1.10
C HIS A 290 15.36 -3.77 0.63
N GLU A 291 16.25 -4.47 -0.12
CA GLU A 291 17.49 -3.89 -0.63
C GLU A 291 17.26 -3.07 -1.89
N GLN A 292 17.98 -1.96 -2.02
CA GLN A 292 17.99 -1.18 -3.25
C GLN A 292 18.77 -1.91 -4.35
N GLY A 293 18.20 -1.98 -5.52
CA GLY A 293 18.85 -2.48 -6.73
C GLY A 293 18.93 -1.43 -7.83
N ASP A 294 19.71 -1.73 -8.84
CA ASP A 294 19.91 -0.92 -10.04
C ASP A 294 18.96 -1.45 -11.15
N ASP A 295 17.65 -1.31 -10.93
CA ASP A 295 16.57 -1.83 -11.77
C ASP A 295 16.44 -3.38 -11.81
N ASP A 296 17.23 -4.10 -11.02
CA ASP A 296 17.12 -5.55 -10.90
C ASP A 296 16.18 -5.98 -9.77
N GLN A 297 15.80 -7.26 -9.77
CA GLN A 297 15.09 -7.86 -8.65
C GLN A 297 16.07 -8.07 -7.48
N THR A 298 15.74 -7.50 -6.32
CA THR A 298 16.66 -7.51 -5.17
C THR A 298 16.15 -8.38 -4.03
N ARG A 299 16.98 -8.57 -3.02
CA ARG A 299 16.70 -9.40 -1.86
C ARG A 299 15.93 -8.62 -0.80
N SER A 300 15.20 -9.35 0.01
CA SER A 300 14.60 -8.84 1.24
C SER A 300 15.00 -9.71 2.41
N ALA A 301 14.96 -9.14 3.61
CA ALA A 301 15.11 -9.87 4.86
C ALA A 301 13.90 -9.65 5.75
N LEU A 302 13.28 -10.72 6.20
CA LEU A 302 12.23 -10.71 7.20
C LEU A 302 12.87 -10.75 8.59
N LEU A 303 12.62 -9.72 9.39
CA LEU A 303 12.98 -9.62 10.80
C LEU A 303 11.73 -9.91 11.64
N THR A 304 11.76 -10.98 12.40
CA THR A 304 10.69 -11.26 13.37
C THR A 304 10.81 -10.35 14.58
N ALA A 305 9.68 -9.98 15.14
CA ALA A 305 9.58 -9.11 16.30
C ALA A 305 9.35 -9.91 17.60
N GLY A 306 9.54 -9.27 18.72
CA GLY A 306 9.30 -9.83 20.06
C GLY A 306 9.30 -8.74 21.11
N PRO A 307 9.13 -9.07 22.40
CA PRO A 307 8.98 -8.07 23.46
C PRO A 307 10.15 -7.08 23.60
N ASP A 308 11.32 -7.45 23.10
CA ASP A 308 12.51 -6.60 23.13
C ASP A 308 12.68 -5.77 21.83
N GLY A 309 11.80 -5.94 20.84
CA GLY A 309 11.82 -5.35 19.51
C GLY A 309 12.18 -6.36 18.41
N LEU A 310 12.65 -5.85 17.28
CA LEU A 310 12.99 -6.67 16.10
C LEU A 310 14.24 -7.53 16.35
N ALA A 311 14.26 -8.71 15.76
CA ALA A 311 15.46 -9.52 15.69
C ALA A 311 16.58 -8.79 14.92
N THR A 312 17.84 -9.01 15.31
CA THR A 312 19.01 -8.40 14.65
C THR A 312 19.48 -9.16 13.41
N THR A 313 18.96 -10.37 13.21
CA THR A 313 19.23 -11.23 12.05
C THR A 313 17.92 -11.64 11.42
N GLY A 314 17.83 -11.52 10.10
CA GLY A 314 16.61 -11.82 9.37
C GLY A 314 16.70 -13.08 8.52
N ARG A 315 15.53 -13.60 8.16
CA ARG A 315 15.40 -14.63 7.12
C ARG A 315 15.44 -13.97 5.75
N THR A 316 16.39 -14.37 4.89
CA THR A 316 16.43 -13.88 3.52
C THR A 316 15.26 -14.46 2.71
N LEU A 317 14.50 -13.57 2.04
CA LEU A 317 13.48 -13.90 1.07
C LEU A 317 14.07 -13.98 -0.33
N ARG A 318 13.36 -14.64 -1.26
CA ARG A 318 13.75 -14.66 -2.67
C ARG A 318 13.75 -13.26 -3.26
N ARG A 319 14.51 -13.09 -4.34
CA ARG A 319 14.52 -11.84 -5.10
C ARG A 319 13.12 -11.52 -5.65
N GLY A 320 12.78 -10.26 -5.64
CA GLY A 320 11.53 -9.72 -6.14
C GLY A 320 11.28 -8.37 -5.51
N ASN A 321 10.62 -7.46 -6.22
CA ASN A 321 10.46 -6.07 -5.81
C ASN A 321 8.99 -5.68 -5.54
N ALA A 322 8.05 -6.64 -5.57
CA ALA A 322 6.67 -6.45 -5.12
C ALA A 322 6.40 -7.40 -3.95
N ILE A 323 5.85 -6.87 -2.87
CA ILE A 323 5.59 -7.61 -1.62
C ILE A 323 4.16 -7.36 -1.18
N ALA A 324 3.49 -8.41 -0.69
CA ALA A 324 2.22 -8.32 0.01
C ALA A 324 2.18 -9.31 1.17
N PHE A 325 1.32 -9.03 2.13
CA PHE A 325 1.06 -9.87 3.28
C PHE A 325 -0.41 -10.29 3.30
N GLY A 326 -0.68 -11.55 3.59
CA GLY A 326 -2.03 -12.10 3.63
C GLY A 326 -2.05 -13.49 4.22
N ASP A 327 -3.16 -13.95 4.72
CA ASP A 327 -3.37 -15.35 5.13
C ASP A 327 -3.75 -16.17 3.87
N PHE A 328 -2.75 -16.47 3.04
CA PHE A 328 -2.99 -17.17 1.76
C PHE A 328 -3.19 -18.67 1.90
N ASP A 329 -2.98 -19.25 3.09
CA ASP A 329 -3.18 -20.68 3.33
C ASP A 329 -4.28 -21.00 4.33
N GLY A 330 -4.98 -19.99 4.87
CA GLY A 330 -6.12 -20.11 5.76
C GLY A 330 -5.75 -20.66 7.15
N ASP A 331 -4.51 -20.44 7.61
CA ASP A 331 -4.07 -20.91 8.93
C ASP A 331 -4.25 -19.86 10.05
N GLY A 332 -4.82 -18.69 9.72
CA GLY A 332 -5.08 -17.58 10.62
C GLY A 332 -3.85 -16.70 10.87
N LYS A 333 -2.79 -16.84 10.06
CA LYS A 333 -1.56 -16.07 10.15
C LYS A 333 -1.24 -15.41 8.84
N ARG A 334 -0.55 -14.27 8.90
CA ARG A 334 -0.13 -13.57 7.69
C ARG A 334 1.08 -14.27 7.07
N ASP A 335 1.04 -14.46 5.78
CA ASP A 335 2.08 -14.97 4.92
C ASP A 335 2.75 -13.84 4.15
N VAL A 336 3.87 -14.13 3.47
CA VAL A 336 4.58 -13.15 2.65
C VAL A 336 4.59 -13.59 1.19
N ALA A 337 4.01 -12.80 0.31
CA ALA A 337 4.13 -12.95 -1.14
C ALA A 337 5.19 -11.99 -1.69
N VAL A 338 6.09 -12.51 -2.54
CA VAL A 338 7.15 -11.76 -3.22
C VAL A 338 7.08 -12.01 -4.71
N ALA A 339 6.96 -10.96 -5.51
CA ALA A 339 6.82 -11.06 -6.97
C ALA A 339 7.93 -10.35 -7.74
N ASP A 340 8.16 -10.86 -8.96
CA ASP A 340 8.98 -10.23 -9.98
C ASP A 340 8.18 -9.07 -10.62
N THR A 341 8.58 -7.83 -10.36
CA THR A 341 8.01 -6.65 -11.02
C THR A 341 8.38 -6.54 -12.48
N GLY A 342 9.32 -7.34 -12.94
CA GLY A 342 9.88 -7.32 -14.28
C GLY A 342 10.77 -6.13 -14.60
N SER A 343 11.12 -5.32 -13.61
CA SER A 343 12.18 -4.34 -13.77
C SER A 343 13.50 -5.06 -14.08
N ARG A 344 14.25 -4.56 -15.06
CA ARG A 344 15.53 -5.12 -15.48
C ARG A 344 16.50 -4.00 -15.79
N ASN A 345 17.76 -4.26 -15.49
CA ASN A 345 18.85 -3.44 -15.98
C ASN A 345 19.24 -3.91 -17.39
N ASP A 346 19.01 -3.08 -18.39
CA ASP A 346 19.30 -3.39 -19.79
C ASP A 346 20.74 -2.96 -20.20
N GLU A 347 21.57 -2.55 -19.26
CA GLU A 347 22.96 -2.16 -19.55
C GLU A 347 23.82 -3.39 -19.89
N PRO A 348 24.76 -3.29 -20.84
CA PRO A 348 25.64 -4.39 -21.21
C PRO A 348 26.50 -4.85 -19.99
N GLY A 349 26.49 -6.14 -19.73
CA GLY A 349 27.23 -6.76 -18.62
C GLY A 349 26.40 -7.10 -17.39
N TYR A 350 25.11 -6.72 -17.38
CA TYR A 350 24.16 -7.20 -16.39
C TYR A 350 23.52 -8.51 -16.87
N GLU A 351 23.43 -9.45 -15.96
CA GLU A 351 22.85 -10.75 -16.26
C GLU A 351 21.33 -10.71 -16.18
N THR A 352 20.70 -11.59 -16.95
CA THR A 352 19.25 -11.82 -16.84
C THR A 352 18.96 -12.52 -15.51
N GLU A 353 17.78 -12.20 -14.92
CA GLU A 353 17.35 -12.86 -13.70
C GLU A 353 17.29 -14.39 -13.85
N PRO A 354 17.62 -15.14 -12.78
CA PRO A 354 17.45 -16.58 -12.76
C PRO A 354 16.04 -17.01 -13.13
N ALA A 355 15.89 -18.17 -13.77
CA ALA A 355 14.58 -18.66 -14.23
C ALA A 355 13.57 -18.88 -13.08
N ASP A 356 14.04 -19.06 -11.85
CA ASP A 356 13.20 -19.20 -10.66
C ASP A 356 12.71 -17.85 -10.09
N VAL A 357 13.26 -16.73 -10.53
CA VAL A 357 12.81 -15.37 -10.20
C VAL A 357 11.92 -14.82 -11.33
N SER A 358 12.38 -14.99 -12.57
CA SER A 358 11.70 -14.41 -13.73
C SER A 358 10.25 -14.84 -13.84
N GLN A 359 9.36 -13.85 -13.94
CA GLN A 359 7.91 -14.04 -14.07
C GLN A 359 7.34 -15.05 -13.07
N SER A 360 7.65 -14.85 -11.77
CA SER A 360 7.11 -15.72 -10.73
C SER A 360 6.73 -14.94 -9.47
N VAL A 361 5.77 -15.49 -8.74
CA VAL A 361 5.45 -15.11 -7.36
C VAL A 361 5.90 -16.23 -6.43
N SER A 362 6.48 -15.88 -5.30
CA SER A 362 6.84 -16.82 -4.23
C SER A 362 6.06 -16.48 -2.97
N VAL A 363 5.30 -17.43 -2.44
CA VAL A 363 4.51 -17.26 -1.21
C VAL A 363 5.14 -18.08 -0.09
N TYR A 364 5.46 -17.41 1.00
CA TYR A 364 6.05 -17.99 2.21
C TYR A 364 4.98 -18.19 3.26
N THR A 365 4.53 -19.42 3.43
CA THR A 365 3.56 -19.81 4.44
C THR A 365 4.23 -20.55 5.59
N LYS A 366 3.58 -20.62 6.74
CA LYS A 366 4.09 -21.39 7.89
C LYS A 366 3.99 -22.89 7.66
N ARG A 367 3.04 -23.36 6.87
CA ARG A 367 2.88 -24.79 6.50
C ARG A 367 4.06 -25.34 5.72
N THR A 368 4.80 -24.48 5.04
CA THR A 368 6.04 -24.86 4.37
C THR A 368 7.22 -24.99 5.34
N ALA A 369 6.97 -25.01 6.66
CA ALA A 369 7.95 -25.06 7.73
C ALA A 369 8.58 -26.44 7.91
N GLY A 370 9.60 -26.70 7.11
CA GLY A 370 10.70 -27.60 7.46
C GLY A 370 11.88 -26.75 7.98
N SER A 371 13.04 -27.37 8.24
CA SER A 371 14.26 -26.67 8.68
C SER A 371 14.72 -25.55 7.74
N THR A 372 14.20 -25.50 6.51
CA THR A 372 14.31 -24.37 5.56
C THR A 372 13.00 -24.34 4.76
N PRO A 373 12.01 -23.53 5.16
CA PRO A 373 10.75 -23.47 4.44
C PRO A 373 10.99 -23.01 3.00
N GLN A 374 10.57 -23.82 2.04
CA GLN A 374 10.60 -23.43 0.63
C GLN A 374 9.30 -22.70 0.32
N PRO A 375 9.35 -21.56 -0.37
CA PRO A 375 8.13 -20.85 -0.75
C PRO A 375 7.31 -21.68 -1.76
N ILE A 376 6.00 -21.48 -1.71
CA ILE A 376 5.12 -21.87 -2.80
C ILE A 376 5.46 -20.98 -3.98
N ARG A 377 5.89 -21.57 -5.10
CA ARG A 377 6.23 -20.81 -6.30
C ARG A 377 5.11 -20.92 -7.33
N ILE A 378 4.59 -19.77 -7.76
CA ILE A 378 3.61 -19.64 -8.83
C ILE A 378 4.35 -19.18 -10.09
N PRO A 379 4.62 -20.06 -11.06
CA PRO A 379 5.34 -19.72 -12.29
C PRO A 379 4.43 -19.00 -13.27
N ALA A 380 5.05 -18.34 -14.27
CA ALA A 380 4.39 -17.59 -15.33
C ALA A 380 3.43 -16.48 -14.83
N LEU A 381 3.72 -15.96 -13.63
CA LEU A 381 3.00 -14.88 -13.00
C LEU A 381 4.01 -13.87 -12.47
N GLY A 382 4.10 -12.72 -13.10
CA GLY A 382 4.88 -11.58 -12.63
C GLY A 382 3.96 -10.38 -12.49
N GLY A 383 4.19 -9.56 -11.47
CA GLY A 383 3.36 -8.39 -11.22
C GLY A 383 4.14 -7.27 -10.55
N ASP A 384 3.73 -6.04 -10.83
CA ASP A 384 4.35 -4.83 -10.29
C ASP A 384 3.69 -4.31 -9.01
N VAL A 385 2.47 -4.75 -8.72
CA VAL A 385 1.75 -4.47 -7.46
C VAL A 385 1.06 -5.74 -6.99
N LEU A 386 1.16 -6.00 -5.71
CA LEU A 386 0.47 -7.09 -5.01
C LEU A 386 -0.41 -6.51 -3.91
N ALA A 387 -1.52 -7.17 -3.60
CA ALA A 387 -2.31 -6.97 -2.39
C ALA A 387 -2.94 -8.30 -1.96
N ALA A 388 -3.25 -8.42 -0.68
CA ALA A 388 -4.10 -9.47 -0.15
C ALA A 388 -5.52 -8.93 0.03
N ALA A 389 -6.52 -9.78 -0.17
CA ALA A 389 -7.92 -9.43 0.02
C ALA A 389 -8.76 -10.68 0.29
N ASP A 390 -9.43 -10.75 1.42
CA ASP A 390 -10.47 -11.75 1.70
C ASP A 390 -11.80 -11.27 1.09
N THR A 391 -11.95 -11.45 -0.23
CA THR A 391 -13.10 -10.87 -0.97
C THR A 391 -14.40 -11.63 -0.73
N ASP A 392 -14.37 -12.86 -0.24
CA ASP A 392 -15.57 -13.67 0.01
C ASP A 392 -15.89 -13.87 1.50
N GLY A 393 -14.99 -13.46 2.40
CA GLY A 393 -15.16 -13.49 3.84
C GLY A 393 -14.98 -14.87 4.45
N ASP A 394 -14.23 -15.76 3.79
CA ASP A 394 -13.97 -17.11 4.27
C ASP A 394 -12.79 -17.20 5.24
N GLY A 395 -12.07 -16.10 5.44
CA GLY A 395 -10.90 -15.98 6.32
C GLY A 395 -9.59 -16.37 5.66
N THR A 396 -9.60 -16.62 4.35
CA THR A 396 -8.40 -16.87 3.52
C THR A 396 -8.26 -15.73 2.52
N ASP A 397 -7.10 -15.08 2.51
CA ASP A 397 -6.88 -13.97 1.58
C ASP A 397 -6.61 -14.48 0.14
N GLU A 398 -7.29 -13.88 -0.83
CA GLU A 398 -6.85 -13.96 -2.22
C GLU A 398 -5.64 -13.06 -2.46
N LEU A 399 -4.74 -13.52 -3.34
CA LEU A 399 -3.64 -12.70 -3.81
C LEU A 399 -4.06 -11.93 -5.08
N ALA A 400 -4.22 -10.62 -4.96
CA ALA A 400 -4.40 -9.72 -6.10
C ALA A 400 -3.05 -9.35 -6.71
N VAL A 401 -2.92 -9.49 -8.04
CA VAL A 401 -1.68 -9.26 -8.79
C VAL A 401 -1.94 -8.34 -9.95
N SER A 402 -1.30 -7.17 -9.97
CA SER A 402 -1.30 -6.27 -11.12
C SER A 402 -0.31 -6.79 -12.16
N LEU A 403 -0.80 -7.22 -13.32
CA LEU A 403 0.02 -7.82 -14.36
C LEU A 403 0.84 -6.76 -15.12
N ARG A 404 2.07 -7.07 -15.44
CA ARG A 404 2.95 -6.20 -16.25
C ARG A 404 2.36 -5.87 -17.62
N THR A 405 1.60 -6.79 -18.20
CA THR A 405 0.91 -6.60 -19.49
C THR A 405 -0.34 -5.74 -19.36
N GLY A 406 -0.70 -5.35 -18.15
CA GLY A 406 -1.94 -4.68 -17.78
C GLY A 406 -3.04 -5.66 -17.40
N GLY A 407 -3.98 -5.19 -16.57
CA GLY A 407 -5.00 -6.00 -15.93
C GLY A 407 -4.59 -6.45 -14.53
N THR A 408 -5.56 -6.95 -13.79
CA THR A 408 -5.36 -7.47 -12.44
C THR A 408 -5.94 -8.87 -12.37
N GLU A 409 -5.22 -9.80 -11.76
CA GLU A 409 -5.71 -11.13 -11.43
C GLU A 409 -5.90 -11.28 -9.93
N LEU A 410 -6.98 -11.94 -9.53
CA LEU A 410 -7.27 -12.36 -8.17
C LEU A 410 -7.11 -13.87 -8.10
N LEU A 411 -6.28 -14.36 -7.19
CA LEU A 411 -5.83 -15.74 -7.13
C LEU A 411 -6.12 -16.34 -5.76
N THR A 412 -6.87 -17.43 -5.72
CA THR A 412 -6.96 -18.28 -4.52
C THR A 412 -5.86 -19.34 -4.59
N ILE A 413 -4.96 -19.34 -3.63
CA ILE A 413 -3.83 -20.27 -3.58
C ILE A 413 -4.26 -21.59 -2.94
N ARG A 414 -3.75 -22.71 -3.42
CA ARG A 414 -3.97 -24.01 -2.80
C ARG A 414 -2.89 -24.35 -1.79
N PRO A 415 -3.20 -24.32 -0.50
CA PRO A 415 -2.21 -24.64 0.53
C PRO A 415 -1.80 -26.12 0.56
N ASP A 416 -2.70 -27.03 0.12
CA ASP A 416 -2.50 -28.47 0.07
C ASP A 416 -1.74 -28.95 -1.18
N ALA A 417 -1.65 -28.10 -2.20
CA ALA A 417 -0.96 -28.36 -3.45
C ALA A 417 -0.04 -27.19 -3.82
N PRO A 418 1.16 -27.09 -3.21
CA PRO A 418 2.07 -25.97 -3.40
C PRO A 418 2.39 -25.67 -4.87
N GLY A 419 2.12 -24.42 -5.28
CA GLY A 419 2.30 -23.96 -6.66
C GLY A 419 1.07 -24.09 -7.55
N GLU A 420 -0.02 -24.64 -7.05
CA GLU A 420 -1.31 -24.67 -7.73
C GLU A 420 -2.21 -23.52 -7.29
N ILE A 421 -2.93 -22.97 -8.23
CA ILE A 421 -3.97 -21.96 -8.03
C ILE A 421 -5.32 -22.67 -8.06
N ALA A 422 -6.11 -22.53 -6.99
CA ALA A 422 -7.44 -23.11 -6.92
C ALA A 422 -8.40 -22.38 -7.85
N HIS A 423 -8.39 -21.06 -7.76
CA HIS A 423 -9.21 -20.19 -8.58
C HIS A 423 -8.39 -19.02 -9.11
N ARG A 424 -8.70 -18.61 -10.34
CA ARG A 424 -8.12 -17.42 -10.98
C ARG A 424 -9.25 -16.61 -11.58
N ARG A 425 -9.32 -15.35 -11.19
CA ARG A 425 -10.30 -14.40 -11.72
C ARG A 425 -9.58 -13.17 -12.27
N THR A 426 -9.88 -12.80 -13.49
CA THR A 426 -9.39 -11.56 -14.07
C THR A 426 -10.33 -10.42 -13.71
N LEU A 427 -9.79 -9.39 -13.09
CA LEU A 427 -10.47 -8.15 -12.78
C LEU A 427 -10.16 -7.15 -13.90
N ASP A 428 -11.00 -7.13 -14.92
CA ASP A 428 -10.88 -6.20 -16.04
C ASP A 428 -12.04 -5.20 -16.04
N ARG A 429 -11.78 -3.98 -16.50
CA ARG A 429 -12.81 -2.92 -16.58
C ARG A 429 -12.71 -2.19 -17.91
N THR A 430 -13.87 -1.77 -18.40
CA THR A 430 -13.93 -0.97 -19.61
C THR A 430 -13.49 0.46 -19.32
N VAL A 431 -12.43 0.89 -19.98
CA VAL A 431 -11.91 2.25 -19.91
C VAL A 431 -12.26 3.03 -21.19
N PRO A 432 -12.32 4.36 -21.13
CA PRO A 432 -12.59 5.19 -22.30
C PRO A 432 -11.54 4.97 -23.40
N SER A 433 -11.97 4.81 -24.65
CA SER A 433 -11.07 4.80 -25.79
C SER A 433 -10.60 6.20 -26.22
N ARG A 434 -11.26 7.24 -25.68
CA ARG A 434 -10.93 8.66 -25.89
C ARG A 434 -11.17 9.47 -24.62
N VAL A 435 -10.25 10.39 -24.33
CA VAL A 435 -10.37 11.36 -23.24
C VAL A 435 -9.99 12.73 -23.82
N ASP A 436 -10.81 13.74 -23.58
CA ASP A 436 -10.64 15.14 -24.07
C ASP A 436 -10.34 15.21 -25.59
N GLY A 437 -11.05 14.35 -26.36
CA GLY A 437 -10.89 14.27 -27.81
C GLY A 437 -9.64 13.51 -28.29
N ARG A 438 -8.74 13.12 -27.40
CA ARG A 438 -7.52 12.33 -27.73
C ARG A 438 -7.79 10.84 -27.60
N GLU A 439 -7.24 10.07 -28.51
CA GLU A 439 -7.33 8.61 -28.46
C GLU A 439 -6.39 8.07 -27.36
N VAL A 440 -6.92 7.20 -26.51
CA VAL A 440 -6.13 6.45 -25.52
C VAL A 440 -5.49 5.25 -26.24
N PRO A 441 -4.17 5.12 -26.26
CA PRO A 441 -3.49 3.99 -26.88
C PRO A 441 -3.95 2.66 -26.27
N LYS A 442 -4.15 1.62 -27.09
CA LYS A 442 -4.65 0.32 -26.63
C LYS A 442 -3.86 -0.26 -25.44
N LYS A 443 -2.54 -0.10 -25.44
CA LYS A 443 -1.66 -0.57 -24.36
C LYS A 443 -1.87 0.15 -23.02
N ARG A 444 -2.60 1.28 -23.00
CA ARG A 444 -2.95 2.05 -21.80
C ARG A 444 -4.41 1.89 -21.40
N ARG A 445 -5.13 0.92 -21.98
CA ARG A 445 -6.55 0.69 -21.68
C ARG A 445 -6.76 -0.41 -20.64
N ALA A 446 -5.74 -0.88 -19.97
CA ALA A 446 -5.86 -1.85 -18.90
C ALA A 446 -5.91 -1.16 -17.55
N VAL A 447 -6.77 -1.64 -16.66
CA VAL A 447 -6.79 -1.22 -15.24
C VAL A 447 -5.62 -1.87 -14.50
N ARG A 448 -5.20 -1.25 -13.39
CA ARG A 448 -4.14 -1.75 -12.53
C ARG A 448 -4.65 -1.86 -11.10
N LEU A 449 -4.10 -2.77 -10.34
CA LEU A 449 -4.31 -2.84 -8.90
C LEU A 449 -3.80 -1.56 -8.25
N HIS A 450 -4.62 -0.98 -7.38
CA HIS A 450 -4.23 0.14 -6.53
C HIS A 450 -4.01 -0.31 -5.09
N GLY A 451 -4.88 -1.17 -4.55
CA GLY A 451 -4.80 -1.74 -3.21
C GLY A 451 -6.04 -2.56 -2.88
N ALA A 452 -6.19 -2.92 -1.62
CA ALA A 452 -7.35 -3.63 -1.09
C ALA A 452 -7.57 -3.26 0.39
N GLY A 453 -8.78 -3.49 0.90
CA GLY A 453 -9.15 -3.33 2.31
C GLY A 453 -10.66 -3.39 2.52
N ASP A 454 -11.09 -3.62 3.76
CA ASP A 454 -12.50 -3.68 4.18
C ASP A 454 -13.02 -2.25 4.45
N PHE A 455 -13.30 -1.49 3.37
CA PHE A 455 -13.69 -0.08 3.46
C PHE A 455 -15.12 0.14 3.95
N ASP A 456 -15.98 -0.87 3.90
CA ASP A 456 -17.35 -0.79 4.41
C ASP A 456 -17.56 -1.49 5.75
N HIS A 457 -16.53 -2.17 6.25
CA HIS A 457 -16.48 -2.89 7.51
C HIS A 457 -17.53 -4.00 7.58
N ASP A 458 -17.75 -4.71 6.47
CA ASP A 458 -18.64 -5.86 6.39
C ASP A 458 -17.93 -7.19 6.66
N GLY A 459 -16.61 -7.16 6.79
CA GLY A 459 -15.73 -8.30 7.06
C GLY A 459 -15.24 -8.99 5.80
N LYS A 460 -15.37 -8.34 4.65
CA LYS A 460 -14.81 -8.71 3.36
C LYS A 460 -13.99 -7.55 2.83
N ASP A 461 -12.92 -7.89 2.14
CA ASP A 461 -12.09 -6.85 1.54
C ASP A 461 -12.61 -6.47 0.15
N GLU A 462 -12.55 -5.18 -0.15
CA GLU A 462 -12.67 -4.67 -1.50
C GLU A 462 -11.30 -4.54 -2.15
N VAL A 463 -11.24 -4.91 -3.44
CA VAL A 463 -10.10 -4.64 -4.30
C VAL A 463 -10.30 -3.31 -5.01
N VAL A 464 -9.29 -2.45 -4.96
CA VAL A 464 -9.32 -1.14 -5.63
C VAL A 464 -8.50 -1.22 -6.91
N LEU A 465 -9.17 -0.98 -8.04
CA LEU A 465 -8.54 -0.87 -9.34
C LEU A 465 -8.46 0.60 -9.75
N ALA A 466 -7.38 0.97 -10.43
CA ALA A 466 -7.15 2.34 -10.89
C ALA A 466 -6.80 2.39 -12.38
N TRP A 467 -7.11 3.53 -12.99
CA TRP A 467 -6.73 3.81 -14.37
C TRP A 467 -6.57 5.32 -14.59
N GLY A 468 -5.66 5.70 -15.48
CA GLY A 468 -5.47 7.07 -15.91
C GLY A 468 -5.12 7.18 -17.41
N PRO A 469 -5.58 8.26 -18.10
CA PRO A 469 -5.32 8.45 -19.52
C PRO A 469 -3.90 8.93 -19.82
N ASP A 470 -3.28 9.63 -18.87
CA ASP A 470 -2.01 10.31 -19.06
C ASP A 470 -0.85 9.54 -18.41
N PRO A 471 0.31 9.49 -19.08
CA PRO A 471 1.49 8.89 -18.47
C PRO A 471 1.97 9.79 -17.32
N LEU A 472 2.35 9.16 -16.24
CA LEU A 472 3.16 9.78 -15.20
C LEU A 472 4.60 9.79 -15.69
N PHE A 473 5.01 10.75 -16.45
CA PHE A 473 6.29 10.73 -17.18
C PHE A 473 6.52 9.37 -17.89
N ALA A 474 7.04 9.31 -19.10
CA ALA A 474 7.02 8.11 -19.96
C ALA A 474 7.59 6.81 -19.33
N LEU A 475 8.21 6.91 -18.16
CA LEU A 475 8.87 5.81 -17.44
C LEU A 475 8.14 5.36 -16.15
N TYR A 476 7.14 6.12 -15.65
CA TYR A 476 6.58 5.90 -14.30
C TYR A 476 5.12 5.43 -14.27
N GLY A 477 4.58 4.99 -15.40
CA GLY A 477 3.21 4.50 -15.46
C GLY A 477 2.20 5.57 -15.80
N GLU A 478 0.98 5.44 -15.29
CA GLU A 478 -0.16 6.29 -15.62
C GLU A 478 -0.62 7.05 -14.38
N LYS A 479 -1.03 8.32 -14.55
CA LYS A 479 -1.67 9.08 -13.47
C LYS A 479 -3.05 8.48 -13.19
N PRO A 480 -3.29 7.85 -12.04
CA PRO A 480 -4.61 7.29 -11.76
C PRO A 480 -5.64 8.41 -11.59
N GLN A 481 -6.72 8.33 -12.31
CA GLN A 481 -7.81 9.30 -12.26
C GLN A 481 -9.17 8.65 -12.04
N ARG A 482 -9.33 7.37 -12.39
CA ARG A 482 -10.57 6.63 -12.21
C ARG A 482 -10.29 5.40 -11.36
N PHE A 483 -11.18 5.16 -10.42
CA PHE A 483 -11.10 4.08 -9.46
C PHE A 483 -12.36 3.25 -9.50
N TRP A 484 -12.20 1.94 -9.35
CA TRP A 484 -13.24 0.95 -9.13
C TRP A 484 -12.94 0.24 -7.83
N VAL A 485 -13.91 0.24 -6.93
CA VAL A 485 -13.89 -0.50 -5.67
C VAL A 485 -14.82 -1.67 -5.85
N THR A 486 -14.31 -2.89 -5.78
CA THR A 486 -15.03 -4.12 -6.13
C THR A 486 -14.80 -5.22 -5.09
N ASP A 487 -15.84 -6.02 -4.81
CA ASP A 487 -15.72 -7.25 -4.02
C ASP A 487 -15.14 -8.42 -4.84
N GLY A 488 -14.49 -8.13 -5.95
CA GLY A 488 -13.97 -9.13 -6.86
C GLY A 488 -15.00 -9.64 -7.87
N THR A 489 -16.29 -9.36 -7.69
CA THR A 489 -17.39 -9.74 -8.60
C THR A 489 -18.12 -8.50 -9.11
N ASP A 490 -18.64 -7.69 -8.21
CA ASP A 490 -19.41 -6.49 -8.51
C ASP A 490 -18.66 -5.23 -8.05
N ASP A 491 -18.85 -4.15 -8.81
CA ASP A 491 -18.34 -2.84 -8.39
C ASP A 491 -19.27 -2.26 -7.33
N LYS A 492 -18.73 -1.91 -6.18
CA LYS A 492 -19.43 -1.19 -5.10
C LYS A 492 -19.48 0.30 -5.40
N VAL A 493 -18.32 0.87 -5.76
CA VAL A 493 -18.15 2.29 -6.04
C VAL A 493 -17.25 2.49 -7.26
N VAL A 494 -17.64 3.38 -8.17
CA VAL A 494 -16.79 3.83 -9.29
C VAL A 494 -16.73 5.35 -9.27
N PHE A 495 -15.53 5.92 -9.25
CA PHE A 495 -15.39 7.36 -9.16
C PHE A 495 -14.15 7.90 -9.90
N THR A 496 -14.10 9.24 -10.02
CA THR A 496 -12.92 9.93 -10.54
C THR A 496 -12.34 10.90 -9.51
N SER A 497 -11.01 10.90 -9.37
CA SER A 497 -10.27 11.85 -8.54
C SER A 497 -9.91 13.15 -9.28
N ALA A 498 -10.26 13.29 -10.56
CA ALA A 498 -9.93 14.48 -11.35
C ALA A 498 -10.35 15.82 -10.70
N PRO A 499 -11.50 15.93 -9.96
CA PRO A 499 -11.84 17.15 -9.25
C PRO A 499 -11.00 17.45 -8.00
N TYR A 500 -10.27 16.47 -7.44
CA TYR A 500 -9.56 16.59 -6.15
C TYR A 500 -8.44 17.62 -6.18
N GLY A 501 -7.82 17.83 -7.32
CA GLY A 501 -6.81 18.88 -7.50
C GLY A 501 -7.33 20.30 -7.22
N LYS A 502 -8.66 20.52 -7.26
CA LYS A 502 -9.26 21.81 -6.91
C LYS A 502 -9.38 22.03 -5.39
N ASP A 503 -9.36 20.95 -4.62
CA ASP A 503 -9.39 21.00 -3.16
C ASP A 503 -8.01 21.28 -2.58
N ALA A 504 -6.99 21.14 -3.41
CA ALA A 504 -5.57 21.32 -3.07
C ALA A 504 -5.09 22.78 -3.18
N SER A 505 -5.96 23.71 -3.57
CA SER A 505 -5.65 25.14 -3.79
C SER A 505 -6.07 26.01 -2.61
#